data_3f3148826af13c6000080e1b410193a6
#
_entry.id   3f3148826af13c6000080e1b410193a6
#
_cell.length_a   1.000
_cell.length_b   1.000
_cell.length_c   1.000
_cell.angle_alpha   90.00
_cell.angle_beta   90.00
_cell.angle_gamma   90.00
#
_symmetry.space_group_name_H-M   'P 1'
#
loop_
_entity.id
_entity.type
_entity.pdbx_description
1 polymer ?
#
loop_
_entity_poly.entity_id
_entity_poly.type
_entity_poly.pdbx_seq_one_letter_code
_entity_poly.pdbx_strand_id
1 'polypeptide(L)'
;TQPPARFTDASLIRAMEENGIGRPSTYAPTVSTILDREYVIKDGKYLKMTPLGDVVNGLMCDRFKDIVDVKFTAHMEEELDEVESGKLPWKQLLRQFYGGFESNLHQVEKDMEGVYLKVPDEVTEEKCDLCGRNMVIKSGRFGRFLACPGYPECKFTKPLVVEMPGRCPVCGGRLMKRTGVSKKSGKQYNYYCCEKFPTCSF
;
A
#
# COMPACT_ATOMS: atom_id res chain seq x y z
N THR A 1 -14.10 24.38 -12.72
CA THR A 1 -14.38 22.92 -12.76
C THR A 1 -13.79 22.28 -11.51
N GLN A 2 -14.61 21.54 -10.77
CA GLN A 2 -14.12 20.77 -9.61
C GLN A 2 -13.43 19.48 -10.11
N PRO A 3 -12.34 19.05 -9.47
CA PRO A 3 -11.71 17.78 -9.80
C PRO A 3 -12.70 16.61 -9.52
N PRO A 4 -12.57 15.48 -10.23
CA PRO A 4 -13.42 14.32 -9.98
C PRO A 4 -13.30 13.84 -8.53
N ALA A 5 -14.39 13.34 -7.98
CA ALA A 5 -14.40 12.82 -6.62
C ALA A 5 -13.47 11.58 -6.52
N ARG A 6 -12.80 11.42 -5.36
CA ARG A 6 -12.02 10.21 -5.09
C ARG A 6 -12.93 8.98 -5.02
N PHE A 7 -12.38 7.84 -5.37
CA PHE A 7 -13.09 6.57 -5.25
C PHE A 7 -13.40 6.22 -3.79
N THR A 8 -14.57 5.64 -3.59
CA THR A 8 -14.90 4.81 -2.42
C THR A 8 -14.78 3.34 -2.83
N ASP A 9 -14.80 2.40 -1.89
CA ASP A 9 -14.80 0.96 -2.20
C ASP A 9 -15.90 0.64 -3.23
N ALA A 10 -17.12 1.13 -3.00
CA ALA A 10 -18.26 0.87 -3.88
C ALA A 10 -18.11 1.50 -5.27
N SER A 11 -17.61 2.75 -5.36
CA SER A 11 -17.43 3.40 -6.66
C SER A 11 -16.24 2.84 -7.44
N LEU A 12 -15.21 2.30 -6.76
CA LEU A 12 -14.13 1.59 -7.41
C LEU A 12 -14.62 0.25 -7.99
N ILE A 13 -15.37 -0.52 -7.22
CA ILE A 13 -15.97 -1.79 -7.70
C ILE A 13 -16.87 -1.52 -8.90
N ARG A 14 -17.71 -0.49 -8.84
CA ARG A 14 -18.55 -0.10 -9.98
C ARG A 14 -17.73 0.25 -11.21
N ALA A 15 -16.64 1.01 -11.05
CA ALA A 15 -15.76 1.35 -12.17
C ALA A 15 -15.07 0.11 -12.76
N MET A 16 -14.69 -0.87 -11.93
CA MET A 16 -14.15 -2.16 -12.41
C MET A 16 -15.21 -2.91 -13.22
N GLU A 17 -16.43 -3.01 -12.71
CA GLU A 17 -17.55 -3.67 -13.38
C GLU A 17 -17.90 -3.01 -14.73
N GLU A 18 -18.02 -1.67 -14.76
CA GLU A 18 -18.31 -0.90 -15.98
C GLU A 18 -17.24 -1.06 -17.07
N ASN A 19 -15.99 -1.34 -16.67
CA ASN A 19 -14.86 -1.55 -17.57
C ASN A 19 -14.54 -3.05 -17.83
N GLY A 20 -15.33 -3.98 -17.33
CA GLY A 20 -15.12 -5.42 -17.53
C GLY A 20 -13.91 -5.99 -16.78
N ILE A 21 -13.40 -5.30 -15.74
CA ILE A 21 -12.23 -5.69 -14.98
C ILE A 21 -12.66 -6.54 -13.77
N GLY A 22 -12.25 -7.80 -13.76
CA GLY A 22 -12.58 -8.73 -12.68
C GLY A 22 -14.01 -9.29 -12.76
N ARG A 23 -14.38 -10.02 -11.74
CA ARG A 23 -15.69 -10.68 -11.60
C ARG A 23 -16.18 -10.49 -10.16
N PRO A 24 -17.46 -10.76 -9.85
CA PRO A 24 -18.01 -10.57 -8.49
C PRO A 24 -17.17 -11.21 -7.38
N SER A 25 -16.56 -12.36 -7.66
CA SER A 25 -15.69 -13.07 -6.71
C SER A 25 -14.34 -12.39 -6.46
N THR A 26 -13.87 -11.54 -7.35
CA THR A 26 -12.54 -10.90 -7.29
C THR A 26 -12.55 -9.43 -6.89
N TYR A 27 -13.69 -8.73 -6.96
CA TYR A 27 -13.75 -7.30 -6.66
C TYR A 27 -13.29 -6.96 -5.23
N ALA A 28 -13.91 -7.59 -4.24
CA ALA A 28 -13.57 -7.34 -2.84
C ALA A 28 -12.13 -7.78 -2.49
N PRO A 29 -11.63 -8.96 -2.90
CA PRO A 29 -10.24 -9.34 -2.75
C PRO A 29 -9.25 -8.35 -3.36
N THR A 30 -9.54 -7.79 -4.54
CA THR A 30 -8.69 -6.79 -5.20
C THR A 30 -8.58 -5.51 -4.36
N VAL A 31 -9.72 -4.98 -3.88
CA VAL A 31 -9.72 -3.79 -3.00
C VAL A 31 -8.96 -4.07 -1.71
N SER A 32 -9.14 -5.24 -1.10
CA SER A 32 -8.40 -5.63 0.10
C SER A 32 -6.89 -5.70 -0.18
N THR A 33 -6.49 -6.28 -1.29
CA THR A 33 -5.08 -6.43 -1.67
C THR A 33 -4.36 -5.09 -1.80
N ILE A 34 -4.96 -4.09 -2.46
CA ILE A 34 -4.34 -2.77 -2.61
C ILE A 34 -4.24 -2.00 -1.29
N LEU A 35 -5.17 -2.25 -0.35
CA LEU A 35 -5.12 -1.72 1.02
C LEU A 35 -4.05 -2.43 1.86
N ASP A 36 -4.01 -3.77 1.82
CA ASP A 36 -3.06 -4.59 2.59
C ASP A 36 -1.60 -4.34 2.16
N ARG A 37 -1.39 -4.04 0.88
CA ARG A 37 -0.09 -3.65 0.33
C ARG A 37 0.25 -2.18 0.54
N GLU A 38 -0.61 -1.44 1.22
CA GLU A 38 -0.44 0.00 1.48
C GLU A 38 -0.27 0.85 0.19
N TYR A 39 -0.77 0.39 -0.96
CA TYR A 39 -0.79 1.20 -2.19
C TYR A 39 -1.82 2.31 -2.11
N VAL A 40 -2.91 2.06 -1.39
CA VAL A 40 -3.93 3.03 -1.03
C VAL A 40 -4.24 2.95 0.46
N ILE A 41 -4.71 4.05 1.03
CA ILE A 41 -5.21 4.14 2.40
C ILE A 41 -6.64 4.67 2.41
N LYS A 42 -7.37 4.39 3.49
CA LYS A 42 -8.70 4.97 3.70
C LYS A 42 -8.58 6.35 4.37
N ASP A 43 -9.17 7.35 3.72
CA ASP A 43 -9.36 8.69 4.23
C ASP A 43 -10.87 8.92 4.39
N GLY A 44 -11.39 8.59 5.57
CA GLY A 44 -12.82 8.43 5.82
C GLY A 44 -13.41 7.32 4.94
N LYS A 45 -14.36 7.64 4.06
CA LYS A 45 -14.95 6.70 3.10
C LYS A 45 -14.20 6.60 1.76
N TYR A 46 -13.22 7.46 1.53
CA TYR A 46 -12.50 7.57 0.27
C TYR A 46 -11.18 6.79 0.29
N LEU A 47 -10.80 6.31 -0.87
CA LEU A 47 -9.48 5.74 -1.13
C LEU A 47 -8.53 6.84 -1.57
N LYS A 48 -7.35 6.89 -0.94
CA LYS A 48 -6.28 7.83 -1.26
C LYS A 48 -5.02 7.06 -1.59
N MET A 49 -4.42 7.34 -2.74
CA MET A 49 -3.14 6.75 -3.13
C MET A 49 -2.03 7.19 -2.19
N THR A 50 -1.14 6.27 -1.85
CA THR A 50 0.04 6.54 -1.04
C THR A 50 1.24 6.88 -1.93
N PRO A 51 2.32 7.49 -1.40
CA PRO A 51 3.56 7.66 -2.16
C PRO A 51 4.15 6.32 -2.67
N LEU A 52 3.98 5.24 -1.91
CA LEU A 52 4.36 3.89 -2.37
C LEU A 52 3.51 3.46 -3.55
N GLY A 53 2.19 3.62 -3.47
CA GLY A 53 1.27 3.29 -4.55
C GLY A 53 1.58 4.05 -5.83
N ASP A 54 1.91 5.34 -5.71
CA ASP A 54 2.28 6.19 -6.84
C ASP A 54 3.56 5.70 -7.56
N VAL A 55 4.61 5.40 -6.79
CA VAL A 55 5.88 4.87 -7.33
C VAL A 55 5.67 3.51 -8.01
N VAL A 56 4.90 2.60 -7.37
CA VAL A 56 4.62 1.27 -7.95
C VAL A 56 3.77 1.41 -9.21
N ASN A 57 2.73 2.25 -9.19
CA ASN A 57 1.89 2.48 -10.35
C ASN A 57 2.69 3.10 -11.50
N GLY A 58 3.54 4.10 -11.23
CA GLY A 58 4.42 4.69 -12.22
C GLY A 58 5.33 3.65 -12.87
N LEU A 59 6.01 2.81 -12.07
CA LEU A 59 6.84 1.72 -12.60
C LEU A 59 6.06 0.77 -13.50
N MET A 60 4.87 0.34 -13.05
CA MET A 60 4.03 -0.58 -13.83
C MET A 60 3.56 0.05 -15.13
N CYS A 61 3.09 1.30 -15.10
CA CYS A 61 2.67 2.03 -16.29
C CYS A 61 3.80 2.28 -17.28
N ASP A 62 5.04 2.47 -16.82
CA ASP A 62 6.19 2.71 -17.69
C ASP A 62 6.74 1.42 -18.32
N ARG A 63 6.79 0.33 -17.55
CA ARG A 63 7.49 -0.90 -17.93
C ARG A 63 6.57 -2.01 -18.45
N PHE A 64 5.31 -2.00 -18.02
CA PHE A 64 4.32 -3.04 -18.34
C PHE A 64 3.04 -2.43 -18.94
N LYS A 65 3.18 -1.47 -19.85
CA LYS A 65 2.07 -0.69 -20.45
C LYS A 65 0.94 -1.56 -20.96
N ASP A 66 1.29 -2.65 -21.66
CA ASP A 66 0.31 -3.52 -22.30
C ASP A 66 -0.51 -4.32 -21.29
N ILE A 67 0.07 -4.63 -20.11
CA ILE A 67 -0.59 -5.41 -19.06
C ILE A 67 -1.44 -4.53 -18.14
N VAL A 68 -1.00 -3.28 -17.92
CA VAL A 68 -1.68 -2.31 -17.03
C VAL A 68 -2.84 -1.61 -17.75
N ASP A 69 -3.03 -1.88 -19.04
CA ASP A 69 -4.14 -1.33 -19.82
C ASP A 69 -5.49 -1.94 -19.39
N VAL A 70 -6.49 -1.06 -19.19
CA VAL A 70 -7.85 -1.45 -18.80
C VAL A 70 -8.48 -2.41 -19.82
N LYS A 71 -8.25 -2.16 -21.11
CA LYS A 71 -8.79 -3.00 -22.19
C LYS A 71 -8.14 -4.37 -22.24
N PHE A 72 -6.83 -4.44 -21.93
CA PHE A 72 -6.13 -5.71 -21.83
C PHE A 72 -6.74 -6.58 -20.74
N THR A 73 -6.97 -6.02 -19.55
CA THR A 73 -7.56 -6.78 -18.44
C THR A 73 -8.98 -7.25 -18.78
N ALA A 74 -9.80 -6.38 -19.38
CA ALA A 74 -11.15 -6.75 -19.79
C ALA A 74 -11.14 -7.87 -20.84
N HIS A 75 -10.25 -7.77 -21.83
CA HIS A 75 -10.11 -8.81 -22.87
C HIS A 75 -9.64 -10.15 -22.29
N MET A 76 -8.70 -10.12 -21.34
CA MET A 76 -8.24 -11.33 -20.65
C MET A 76 -9.38 -12.01 -19.87
N GLU A 77 -10.27 -11.25 -19.25
CA GLU A 77 -11.44 -11.78 -18.57
C GLU A 77 -12.43 -12.43 -19.56
N GLU A 78 -12.62 -11.83 -20.75
CA GLU A 78 -13.43 -12.41 -21.83
C GLU A 78 -12.83 -13.71 -22.34
N GLU A 79 -11.52 -13.77 -22.58
CA GLU A 79 -10.83 -14.97 -23.01
C GLU A 79 -10.90 -16.09 -21.95
N LEU A 80 -10.87 -15.74 -20.66
CA LEU A 80 -11.08 -16.71 -19.57
C LEU A 80 -12.51 -17.26 -19.55
N ASP A 81 -13.52 -16.46 -19.86
CA ASP A 81 -14.91 -16.92 -20.02
C ASP A 81 -15.02 -17.88 -21.24
N GLU A 82 -14.27 -17.62 -22.30
CA GLU A 82 -14.19 -18.55 -23.46
C GLU A 82 -13.51 -19.88 -23.09
N VAL A 83 -12.50 -19.84 -22.22
CA VAL A 83 -11.88 -21.06 -21.68
C VAL A 83 -12.89 -21.83 -20.82
N GLU A 84 -13.65 -21.16 -19.96
CA GLU A 84 -14.69 -21.77 -19.13
C GLU A 84 -15.75 -22.46 -19.98
N SER A 85 -16.19 -21.79 -21.05
CA SER A 85 -17.19 -22.34 -22.01
C SER A 85 -16.63 -23.41 -22.95
N GLY A 86 -15.32 -23.73 -22.89
CA GLY A 86 -14.67 -24.72 -23.73
C GLY A 86 -14.40 -24.28 -25.18
N LYS A 87 -14.59 -22.99 -25.51
CA LYS A 87 -14.34 -22.43 -26.82
C LYS A 87 -12.86 -22.20 -27.09
N LEU A 88 -12.11 -21.84 -26.06
CA LEU A 88 -10.66 -21.57 -26.13
C LEU A 88 -9.89 -22.55 -25.25
N PRO A 89 -8.89 -23.28 -25.76
CA PRO A 89 -8.02 -24.12 -24.95
C PRO A 89 -7.13 -23.24 -24.04
N TRP A 90 -7.17 -23.45 -22.71
CA TRP A 90 -6.41 -22.67 -21.73
C TRP A 90 -4.89 -22.65 -22.01
N LYS A 91 -4.31 -23.74 -22.55
CA LYS A 91 -2.90 -23.79 -22.93
C LYS A 91 -2.55 -22.85 -24.07
N GLN A 92 -3.49 -22.59 -24.97
CA GLN A 92 -3.30 -21.64 -26.08
C GLN A 92 -3.29 -20.22 -25.53
N LEU A 93 -4.25 -19.86 -24.68
CA LEU A 93 -4.30 -18.56 -24.00
C LEU A 93 -3.01 -18.26 -23.25
N LEU A 94 -2.54 -19.21 -22.42
CA LEU A 94 -1.29 -19.02 -21.66
C LEU A 94 -0.07 -18.84 -22.57
N ARG A 95 0.04 -19.57 -23.67
CA ARG A 95 1.18 -19.41 -24.60
C ARG A 95 1.16 -18.04 -25.29
N GLN A 96 0.00 -17.54 -25.65
CA GLN A 96 -0.16 -16.23 -26.27
C GLN A 96 0.27 -15.12 -25.33
N PHE A 97 -0.15 -15.20 -24.06
CA PHE A 97 0.20 -14.22 -23.04
C PHE A 97 1.67 -14.32 -22.62
N TYR A 98 2.13 -15.53 -22.25
CA TYR A 98 3.39 -15.72 -21.52
C TYR A 98 4.62 -15.36 -22.34
N GLY A 99 4.63 -15.64 -23.65
CA GLY A 99 5.79 -15.36 -24.49
C GLY A 99 6.17 -13.87 -24.57
N GLY A 100 5.17 -13.01 -24.72
CA GLY A 100 5.36 -11.55 -24.69
C GLY A 100 5.71 -11.04 -23.30
N PHE A 101 5.03 -11.55 -22.29
CA PHE A 101 5.27 -11.18 -20.89
C PHE A 101 6.68 -11.55 -20.43
N GLU A 102 7.15 -12.78 -20.68
CA GLU A 102 8.49 -13.24 -20.28
C GLU A 102 9.59 -12.40 -20.92
N SER A 103 9.46 -12.10 -22.22
CA SER A 103 10.43 -11.26 -22.94
C SER A 103 10.51 -9.86 -22.34
N ASN A 104 9.35 -9.25 -22.03
CA ASN A 104 9.30 -7.93 -21.39
C ASN A 104 9.86 -7.97 -19.97
N LEU A 105 9.53 -9.00 -19.19
CA LEU A 105 10.03 -9.17 -17.82
C LEU A 105 11.56 -9.24 -17.80
N HIS A 106 12.17 -10.06 -18.63
CA HIS A 106 13.63 -10.15 -18.73
C HIS A 106 14.29 -8.83 -19.16
N GLN A 107 13.62 -8.05 -20.03
CA GLN A 107 14.14 -6.73 -20.39
C GLN A 107 14.07 -5.77 -19.21
N VAL A 108 12.94 -5.74 -18.49
CA VAL A 108 12.76 -4.89 -17.30
C VAL A 108 13.74 -5.27 -16.20
N GLU A 109 13.99 -6.56 -15.95
CA GLU A 109 14.97 -7.03 -14.97
C GLU A 109 16.37 -6.49 -15.28
N LYS A 110 16.80 -6.51 -16.54
CA LYS A 110 18.09 -5.95 -16.97
C LYS A 110 18.15 -4.44 -16.81
N ASP A 111 17.09 -3.74 -17.23
CA ASP A 111 17.00 -2.29 -17.15
C ASP A 111 16.99 -1.78 -15.69
N MET A 112 16.46 -2.59 -14.80
CA MET A 112 16.32 -2.26 -13.37
C MET A 112 17.47 -2.80 -12.51
N GLU A 113 18.45 -3.48 -13.10
CA GLU A 113 19.61 -3.98 -12.35
C GLU A 113 20.37 -2.82 -11.69
N GLY A 114 20.48 -2.85 -10.37
CA GLY A 114 21.11 -1.79 -9.58
C GLY A 114 20.29 -0.50 -9.44
N VAL A 115 19.08 -0.43 -9.98
CA VAL A 115 18.18 0.73 -9.83
C VAL A 115 17.33 0.58 -8.56
N TYR A 116 17.43 1.56 -7.67
CA TYR A 116 16.62 1.63 -6.46
C TYR A 116 15.61 2.76 -6.56
N LEU A 117 14.34 2.43 -6.63
CA LEU A 117 13.26 3.41 -6.59
C LEU A 117 13.08 3.91 -5.15
N LYS A 118 13.24 5.21 -4.96
CA LYS A 118 12.98 5.83 -3.66
C LYS A 118 11.52 6.25 -3.57
N VAL A 119 10.83 5.69 -2.59
CA VAL A 119 9.51 6.21 -2.20
C VAL A 119 9.74 7.55 -1.48
N PRO A 120 9.08 8.64 -1.88
CA PRO A 120 9.18 9.91 -1.18
C PRO A 120 8.78 9.77 0.28
N ASP A 121 9.60 10.34 1.17
CA ASP A 121 9.31 10.33 2.60
C ASP A 121 8.10 11.23 2.91
N GLU A 122 7.18 10.75 3.72
CA GLU A 122 6.07 11.56 4.24
C GLU A 122 6.58 12.47 5.36
N VAL A 123 6.69 13.77 5.06
CA VAL A 123 7.18 14.77 6.02
C VAL A 123 6.07 15.07 7.04
N THR A 124 6.42 15.10 8.31
CA THR A 124 5.52 15.43 9.42
C THR A 124 5.81 16.82 10.00
N GLU A 125 4.88 17.35 10.79
CA GLU A 125 5.09 18.59 11.54
C GLU A 125 5.95 18.37 12.80
N GLU A 126 6.17 17.12 13.21
CA GLU A 126 7.02 16.80 14.34
C GLU A 126 8.49 17.13 14.06
N LYS A 127 9.12 17.82 15.01
CA LYS A 127 10.53 18.20 14.91
C LYS A 127 11.43 17.18 15.61
N CYS A 128 12.59 17.00 15.04
CA CYS A 128 13.66 16.19 15.64
C CYS A 128 14.20 16.89 16.89
N ASP A 129 14.23 16.21 18.02
CA ASP A 129 14.69 16.76 19.31
C ASP A 129 16.19 17.08 19.31
N LEU A 130 16.97 16.51 18.38
CA LEU A 130 18.43 16.73 18.29
C LEU A 130 18.81 17.84 17.32
N CYS A 131 18.15 17.97 16.16
CA CYS A 131 18.57 18.89 15.11
C CYS A 131 17.47 19.83 14.60
N GLY A 132 16.25 19.75 15.13
CA GLY A 132 15.13 20.64 14.82
C GLY A 132 14.49 20.45 13.43
N ARG A 133 15.01 19.54 12.57
CA ARG A 133 14.41 19.25 11.25
C ARG A 133 13.07 18.55 11.43
N ASN A 134 12.14 18.77 10.50
CA ASN A 134 10.89 18.03 10.48
C ASN A 134 11.16 16.53 10.25
N MET A 135 10.56 15.69 11.09
CA MET A 135 10.73 14.25 10.98
C MET A 135 9.91 13.67 9.84
N VAL A 136 10.36 12.55 9.31
CA VAL A 136 9.71 11.83 8.21
C VAL A 136 9.25 10.46 8.67
N ILE A 137 8.14 9.98 8.12
CA ILE A 137 7.66 8.63 8.40
C ILE A 137 8.41 7.65 7.51
N LYS A 138 9.02 6.66 8.14
CA LYS A 138 9.70 5.55 7.47
C LYS A 138 9.06 4.22 7.86
N SER A 139 9.08 3.26 6.93
CA SER A 139 8.68 1.88 7.20
C SER A 139 9.91 1.06 7.56
N GLY A 140 9.86 0.35 8.67
CA GLY A 140 10.91 -0.53 9.15
C GLY A 140 10.39 -1.93 9.47
N ARG A 141 11.28 -2.83 9.87
CA ARG A 141 10.96 -4.24 10.23
C ARG A 141 9.86 -4.35 11.30
N PHE A 142 9.72 -3.35 12.16
CA PHE A 142 8.78 -3.35 13.28
C PHE A 142 7.57 -2.42 13.06
N GLY A 143 7.35 -1.97 11.83
CA GLY A 143 6.27 -1.05 11.44
C GLY A 143 6.78 0.34 11.11
N ARG A 144 5.84 1.29 10.96
CA ARG A 144 6.14 2.68 10.65
C ARG A 144 6.68 3.42 11.88
N PHE A 145 7.68 4.27 11.66
CA PHE A 145 8.29 5.08 12.71
C PHE A 145 8.69 6.46 12.16
N LEU A 146 8.89 7.41 13.06
CA LEU A 146 9.42 8.73 12.74
C LEU A 146 10.95 8.68 12.73
N ALA A 147 11.55 9.14 11.64
CA ALA A 147 13.01 9.24 11.49
C ALA A 147 13.42 10.66 11.15
N CYS A 148 14.61 11.05 11.60
CA CYS A 148 15.18 12.30 11.16
C CYS A 148 15.72 12.19 9.73
N PRO A 149 15.37 13.13 8.81
CA PRO A 149 15.89 13.13 7.45
C PRO A 149 17.40 13.46 7.37
N GLY A 150 18.00 13.89 8.47
CA GLY A 150 19.43 14.18 8.56
C GLY A 150 20.34 12.95 8.70
N TYR A 151 19.81 11.73 8.51
CA TYR A 151 20.67 10.54 8.48
C TYR A 151 21.66 10.61 7.31
N PRO A 152 22.94 10.20 7.50
CA PRO A 152 23.53 9.53 8.68
C PRO A 152 24.02 10.45 9.81
N GLU A 153 24.02 11.77 9.64
CA GLU A 153 24.52 12.74 10.63
C GLU A 153 23.64 12.75 11.90
N CYS A 154 22.33 12.71 11.72
CA CYS A 154 21.37 12.64 12.81
C CYS A 154 20.59 11.33 12.75
N LYS A 155 20.83 10.43 13.69
CA LYS A 155 20.21 9.08 13.75
C LYS A 155 18.98 9.03 14.65
N PHE A 156 18.36 10.19 14.95
CA PHE A 156 17.24 10.25 15.87
C PHE A 156 15.98 9.63 15.26
N THR A 157 15.31 8.78 16.03
CA THR A 157 14.05 8.14 15.65
C THR A 157 13.06 8.16 16.82
N LYS A 158 11.78 8.27 16.50
CA LYS A 158 10.66 8.15 17.46
C LYS A 158 9.67 7.09 16.96
N PRO A 159 9.01 6.33 17.84
CA PRO A 159 7.88 5.51 17.43
C PRO A 159 6.75 6.40 16.89
N LEU A 160 6.12 5.99 15.81
CA LEU A 160 4.91 6.65 15.32
C LEU A 160 3.75 6.28 16.26
N VAL A 161 3.26 7.26 16.99
CA VAL A 161 2.23 7.08 18.02
C VAL A 161 0.96 7.77 17.56
N VAL A 162 -0.14 7.03 17.51
CA VAL A 162 -1.46 7.58 17.18
C VAL A 162 -2.24 7.81 18.46
N GLU A 163 -2.61 9.07 18.72
CA GLU A 163 -3.48 9.41 19.84
C GLU A 163 -4.89 8.87 19.59
N MET A 164 -5.46 8.22 20.58
CA MET A 164 -6.80 7.66 20.51
C MET A 164 -7.78 8.53 21.26
N PRO A 165 -9.04 8.63 20.80
CA PRO A 165 -10.07 9.31 21.56
C PRO A 165 -10.30 8.61 22.91
N GLY A 166 -10.26 9.36 23.99
CA GLY A 166 -10.43 8.86 25.35
C GLY A 166 -9.26 9.19 26.27
N ARG A 167 -9.43 8.90 27.56
CA ARG A 167 -8.44 9.12 28.59
C ARG A 167 -8.10 7.83 29.32
N CYS A 168 -6.88 7.72 29.78
CA CYS A 168 -6.43 6.59 30.56
C CYS A 168 -7.29 6.46 31.84
N PRO A 169 -7.92 5.31 32.11
CA PRO A 169 -8.78 5.15 33.30
C PRO A 169 -8.00 5.15 34.62
N VAL A 170 -6.68 4.93 34.56
CA VAL A 170 -5.81 4.89 35.75
C VAL A 170 -5.29 6.28 36.13
N CYS A 171 -4.84 7.09 35.16
CA CYS A 171 -4.17 8.35 35.44
C CYS A 171 -4.71 9.56 34.68
N GLY A 172 -5.80 9.42 33.90
CA GLY A 172 -6.39 10.49 33.11
C GLY A 172 -5.53 10.97 31.92
N GLY A 173 -4.34 10.41 31.70
CA GLY A 173 -3.46 10.74 30.59
C GLY A 173 -4.02 10.31 29.22
N ARG A 174 -3.32 10.66 28.13
CA ARG A 174 -3.74 10.29 26.78
C ARG A 174 -3.57 8.80 26.54
N LEU A 175 -4.47 8.22 25.73
CA LEU A 175 -4.35 6.85 25.25
C LEU A 175 -3.69 6.83 23.89
N MET A 176 -2.73 5.94 23.74
CA MET A 176 -1.89 5.83 22.57
C MET A 176 -2.03 4.45 21.95
N LYS A 177 -2.25 4.40 20.63
CA LYS A 177 -2.17 3.17 19.86
C LYS A 177 -0.72 2.95 19.44
N ARG A 178 -0.17 1.79 19.73
CA ARG A 178 1.16 1.35 19.31
C ARG A 178 1.07 0.04 18.53
N THR A 179 2.03 -0.17 17.66
CA THR A 179 2.15 -1.40 16.89
C THR A 179 3.34 -2.20 17.40
N GLY A 180 3.15 -3.47 17.60
CA GLY A 180 4.20 -4.41 17.99
C GLY A 180 4.25 -5.61 17.06
N VAL A 181 5.34 -6.38 17.11
CA VAL A 181 5.48 -7.64 16.37
C VAL A 181 5.60 -8.78 17.39
N SER A 182 4.74 -9.78 17.26
CA SER A 182 4.76 -10.96 18.11
C SER A 182 6.05 -11.76 17.89
N LYS A 183 6.81 -11.97 18.95
CA LYS A 183 8.05 -12.78 18.90
C LYS A 183 7.79 -14.25 18.52
N LYS A 184 6.59 -14.78 18.80
CA LYS A 184 6.24 -16.17 18.52
C LYS A 184 5.74 -16.39 17.09
N SER A 185 4.92 -15.48 16.56
CA SER A 185 4.25 -15.65 15.26
C SER A 185 4.79 -14.75 14.16
N GLY A 186 5.64 -13.77 14.46
CA GLY A 186 6.11 -12.75 13.52
C GLY A 186 5.01 -11.80 13.05
N LYS A 187 3.76 -11.98 13.51
CA LYS A 187 2.63 -11.16 13.08
C LYS A 187 2.62 -9.83 13.82
N GLN A 188 2.28 -8.79 13.08
CA GLN A 188 2.07 -7.45 13.60
C GLN A 188 0.75 -7.38 14.36
N TYR A 189 0.73 -6.72 15.51
CA TYR A 189 -0.47 -6.47 16.31
C TYR A 189 -0.49 -5.06 16.86
N ASN A 190 -1.68 -4.52 17.04
CA ASN A 190 -1.90 -3.22 17.66
C ASN A 190 -2.23 -3.41 19.14
N TYR A 191 -1.67 -2.56 20.00
CA TYR A 191 -2.02 -2.48 21.41
C TYR A 191 -2.19 -1.03 21.85
N TYR A 192 -2.91 -0.86 22.93
CA TYR A 192 -3.23 0.44 23.49
C TYR A 192 -2.54 0.58 24.83
N CYS A 193 -1.95 1.72 25.08
CA CYS A 193 -1.28 2.01 26.35
C CYS A 193 -1.40 3.49 26.71
N CYS A 194 -1.18 3.80 27.97
CA CYS A 194 -1.08 5.19 28.43
C CYS A 194 0.19 5.87 27.88
N GLU A 195 0.13 7.17 27.60
CA GLU A 195 1.31 7.96 27.23
C GLU A 195 2.44 7.90 28.26
N LYS A 196 2.07 7.71 29.54
CA LYS A 196 3.00 7.63 30.68
C LYS A 196 3.54 6.21 30.93
N PHE A 197 3.34 5.26 30.02
CA PHE A 197 3.95 3.95 30.16
C PHE A 197 5.49 4.07 30.13
N PRO A 198 6.23 3.37 31.01
CA PRO A 198 5.84 2.33 31.99
C PRO A 198 5.37 2.84 33.35
N THR A 199 5.43 4.13 33.64
CA THR A 199 5.02 4.69 34.94
C THR A 199 3.53 4.45 35.25
N CYS A 200 2.70 4.42 34.20
CA CYS A 200 1.31 4.02 34.27
C CYS A 200 1.15 2.66 33.55
N SER A 201 0.67 1.67 34.27
CA SER A 201 0.59 0.28 33.82
C SER A 201 -0.62 -0.06 32.93
N PHE A 202 -1.41 0.95 32.51
CA PHE A 202 -2.52 0.73 31.58
C PHE A 202 -2.02 0.54 30.17
#